data_404a757829ddb9aad571b1eff25c1aeb
#
_entry.id   404a757829ddb9aad571b1eff25c1aeb
#
_cell.length_a   1.000
_cell.length_b   1.000
_cell.length_c   1.000
_cell.angle_alpha   90.00
_cell.angle_beta   90.00
_cell.angle_gamma   90.00
#
_symmetry.space_group_name_H-M   'P 1'
#
loop_
_entity.id
_entity.type
_entity.pdbx_description
1 polymer ?
#
loop_
_entity_poly.entity_id
_entity_poly.type
_entity_poly.pdbx_seq_one_letter_code
_entity_poly.pdbx_strand_id
1 'polypeptide(L)'
;MILKKNITKIFCLFIFSHLFLWTLIPSISNLNLPLDTIEALAWGSNLDWGFSKHPPFSAFAAETFYFIFGKNDWSFYLLSQIFVATAFLFVWKFSNEIFEDKLYSLLSVLILSGIYFYNFTTPEFNVNVSQLPFWALSVYFFWRSISLNKKN
;
A
#
# COMPACT_ATOMS: atom_id res chain seq x y z
N MET A 1 -8.53 20.08 22.80
CA MET A 1 -7.29 19.55 23.44
C MET A 1 -7.24 18.02 23.46
N ILE A 2 -8.34 17.29 23.65
CA ILE A 2 -8.38 15.80 23.68
C ILE A 2 -8.07 15.17 22.32
N LEU A 3 -8.53 15.75 21.21
CA LEU A 3 -8.28 15.26 19.85
C LEU A 3 -6.78 15.24 19.49
N LYS A 4 -6.01 16.28 19.84
CA LYS A 4 -4.57 16.35 19.51
C LYS A 4 -3.75 15.23 20.14
N LYS A 5 -4.14 14.72 21.32
CA LYS A 5 -3.43 13.66 22.05
C LYS A 5 -3.61 12.26 21.42
N ASN A 6 -4.60 12.08 20.57
CA ASN A 6 -4.99 10.77 20.03
C ASN A 6 -4.82 10.60 18.52
N ILE A 7 -4.27 11.61 17.80
CA ILE A 7 -4.22 11.59 16.32
C ILE A 7 -3.46 10.37 15.79
N THR A 8 -2.33 10.00 16.42
CA THR A 8 -1.60 8.79 16.02
C THR A 8 -2.45 7.52 16.18
N LYS A 9 -3.27 7.44 17.23
CA LYS A 9 -4.18 6.29 17.41
C LYS A 9 -5.28 6.28 16.35
N ILE A 10 -5.80 7.46 15.99
CA ILE A 10 -6.78 7.60 14.90
C ILE A 10 -6.17 7.16 13.57
N PHE A 11 -4.92 7.57 13.30
CA PHE A 11 -4.19 7.11 12.12
C PHE A 11 -4.02 5.58 12.11
N CYS A 12 -3.58 4.97 13.21
CA CYS A 12 -3.45 3.51 13.30
C CYS A 12 -4.80 2.79 13.10
N LEU A 13 -5.88 3.31 13.70
CA LEU A 13 -7.22 2.77 13.52
C LEU A 13 -7.67 2.89 12.06
N PHE A 14 -7.41 4.02 11.41
CA PHE A 14 -7.72 4.24 10.00
C PHE A 14 -6.98 3.22 9.12
N ILE A 15 -5.66 3.06 9.29
CA ILE A 15 -4.87 2.10 8.51
C ILE A 15 -5.39 0.67 8.68
N PHE A 16 -5.66 0.26 9.92
CA PHE A 16 -6.20 -1.06 10.21
C PHE A 16 -7.58 -1.26 9.57
N SER A 17 -8.48 -0.26 9.71
CA SER A 17 -9.82 -0.32 9.12
C SER A 17 -9.77 -0.35 7.59
N HIS A 18 -8.90 0.45 6.98
CA HIS A 18 -8.69 0.46 5.53
C HIS A 18 -8.23 -0.91 5.03
N LEU A 19 -7.17 -1.45 5.63
CA LEU A 19 -6.62 -2.76 5.29
C LEU A 19 -7.69 -3.86 5.46
N PHE A 20 -8.41 -3.86 6.57
CA PHE A 20 -9.44 -4.85 6.85
C PHE A 20 -10.60 -4.78 5.87
N LEU A 21 -11.18 -3.58 5.67
CA LEU A 21 -12.36 -3.40 4.81
C LEU A 21 -12.03 -3.69 3.34
N TRP A 22 -10.91 -3.18 2.84
CA TRP A 22 -10.51 -3.38 1.44
C TRP A 22 -9.92 -4.77 1.16
N THR A 23 -9.66 -5.56 2.19
CA THR A 23 -9.44 -7.01 2.07
C THR A 23 -10.76 -7.76 2.10
N LEU A 24 -11.63 -7.47 3.08
CA LEU A 24 -12.86 -8.23 3.32
C LEU A 24 -13.90 -8.03 2.22
N ILE A 25 -14.17 -6.75 1.85
CA ILE A 25 -15.25 -6.44 0.89
C ILE A 25 -15.03 -7.16 -0.45
N PRO A 26 -13.88 -7.03 -1.13
CA PRO A 26 -13.67 -7.74 -2.39
C PRO A 26 -13.64 -9.26 -2.21
N SER A 27 -13.18 -9.77 -1.06
CA SER A 27 -13.16 -11.21 -0.78
C SER A 27 -14.55 -11.84 -0.72
N ILE A 28 -15.57 -11.07 -0.35
CA ILE A 28 -16.96 -11.57 -0.25
C ILE A 28 -17.82 -11.16 -1.44
N SER A 29 -17.44 -10.13 -2.20
CA SER A 29 -18.23 -9.60 -3.32
C SER A 29 -17.78 -10.14 -4.68
N ASN A 30 -16.51 -10.45 -4.84
CA ASN A 30 -15.95 -10.91 -6.11
C ASN A 30 -16.02 -12.44 -6.21
N LEU A 31 -16.39 -12.94 -7.37
CA LEU A 31 -16.40 -14.39 -7.65
C LEU A 31 -15.03 -14.92 -8.07
N ASN A 32 -14.15 -14.06 -8.56
CA ASN A 32 -12.82 -14.39 -9.04
C ASN A 32 -11.84 -13.26 -8.71
N LEU A 33 -10.56 -13.58 -8.71
CA LEU A 33 -9.50 -12.58 -8.63
C LEU A 33 -9.52 -11.68 -9.88
N PRO A 34 -9.15 -10.39 -9.73
CA PRO A 34 -8.94 -9.48 -10.85
C PRO A 34 -7.87 -9.99 -11.82
N LEU A 35 -7.98 -9.58 -13.09
CA LEU A 35 -7.16 -10.09 -14.19
C LEU A 35 -5.66 -9.90 -13.98
N ASP A 36 -5.22 -8.71 -13.59
CA ASP A 36 -3.78 -8.43 -13.39
C ASP A 36 -3.21 -9.22 -12.20
N THR A 37 -4.03 -9.54 -11.19
CA THR A 37 -3.63 -10.42 -10.08
C THR A 37 -3.42 -11.87 -10.56
N ILE A 38 -4.30 -12.36 -11.42
CA ILE A 38 -4.16 -13.70 -12.03
C ILE A 38 -2.91 -13.73 -12.92
N GLU A 39 -2.67 -12.67 -13.70
CA GLU A 39 -1.48 -12.54 -14.54
C GLU A 39 -0.18 -12.55 -13.68
N ALA A 40 -0.17 -11.82 -12.57
CA ALA A 40 0.98 -11.80 -11.65
C ALA A 40 1.26 -13.20 -11.07
N LEU A 41 0.22 -13.96 -10.73
CA LEU A 41 0.34 -15.36 -10.27
C LEU A 41 0.87 -16.28 -11.36
N ALA A 42 0.36 -16.16 -12.59
CA ALA A 42 0.81 -16.96 -13.71
C ALA A 42 2.30 -16.75 -14.01
N TRP A 43 2.78 -15.51 -13.88
CA TRP A 43 4.20 -15.22 -14.03
C TRP A 43 5.03 -15.67 -12.81
N GLY A 44 4.48 -15.49 -11.60
CA GLY A 44 5.14 -15.90 -10.37
C GLY A 44 5.49 -17.37 -10.32
N SER A 45 4.66 -18.24 -10.92
CA SER A 45 4.91 -19.68 -10.97
C SER A 45 6.20 -20.08 -11.67
N ASN A 46 6.75 -19.25 -12.55
CA ASN A 46 8.02 -19.49 -13.25
C ASN A 46 9.23 -18.84 -12.56
N LEU A 47 9.03 -17.84 -11.68
CA LEU A 47 10.08 -17.07 -10.98
C LEU A 47 11.18 -16.50 -11.91
N ASP A 48 10.81 -16.08 -13.11
CA ASP A 48 11.72 -15.46 -14.06
C ASP A 48 12.09 -14.03 -13.65
N TRP A 49 13.32 -13.61 -13.96
CA TRP A 49 13.82 -12.27 -13.63
C TRP A 49 13.26 -11.14 -14.51
N GLY A 50 12.42 -11.45 -15.45
CA GLY A 50 11.72 -10.49 -16.29
C GLY A 50 10.63 -11.14 -17.12
N PHE A 51 9.56 -10.39 -17.33
CA PHE A 51 8.43 -10.77 -18.15
C PHE A 51 8.25 -9.78 -19.30
N SER A 52 7.60 -10.21 -20.37
CA SER A 52 7.42 -9.40 -21.56
C SER A 52 6.73 -8.05 -21.30
N LYS A 53 5.95 -7.94 -20.23
CA LYS A 53 5.08 -6.81 -19.94
C LYS A 53 5.55 -6.00 -18.72
N HIS A 54 6.07 -6.66 -17.68
CA HIS A 54 6.36 -6.03 -16.38
C HIS A 54 7.64 -6.56 -15.71
N PRO A 55 8.23 -5.74 -14.81
CA PRO A 55 9.29 -6.19 -13.90
C PRO A 55 8.79 -7.33 -12.98
N PRO A 56 9.69 -8.20 -12.49
CA PRO A 56 9.32 -9.45 -11.81
C PRO A 56 8.77 -9.26 -10.38
N PHE A 57 8.92 -8.08 -9.77
CA PHE A 57 8.63 -7.87 -8.36
C PHE A 57 7.18 -8.18 -7.96
N SER A 58 6.19 -7.73 -8.76
CA SER A 58 4.78 -8.03 -8.49
C SER A 58 4.48 -9.52 -8.58
N ALA A 59 5.07 -10.21 -9.55
CA ALA A 59 4.96 -11.67 -9.70
C ALA A 59 5.57 -12.41 -8.49
N PHE A 60 6.76 -12.01 -8.05
CA PHE A 60 7.40 -12.61 -6.87
C PHE A 60 6.62 -12.37 -5.58
N ALA A 61 6.02 -11.19 -5.41
CA ALA A 61 5.17 -10.91 -4.25
C ALA A 61 3.90 -11.76 -4.26
N ALA A 62 3.24 -11.91 -5.41
CA ALA A 62 2.07 -12.76 -5.56
C ALA A 62 2.40 -14.23 -5.28
N GLU A 63 3.49 -14.75 -5.85
CA GLU A 63 3.94 -16.14 -5.62
C GLU A 63 4.30 -16.41 -4.16
N THR A 64 4.95 -15.43 -3.49
CA THR A 64 5.24 -15.54 -2.06
C THR A 64 3.96 -15.70 -1.24
N PHE A 65 2.91 -14.92 -1.56
CA PHE A 65 1.62 -15.04 -0.88
C PHE A 65 0.90 -16.35 -1.21
N TYR A 66 0.98 -16.80 -2.46
CA TYR A 66 0.48 -18.12 -2.84
C TYR A 66 1.17 -19.24 -2.08
N PHE A 67 2.48 -19.19 -1.92
CA PHE A 67 3.24 -20.18 -1.16
C PHE A 67 2.83 -20.23 0.32
N ILE A 68 2.54 -19.08 0.93
CA ILE A 68 2.18 -19.00 2.36
C ILE A 68 0.71 -19.34 2.60
N PHE A 69 -0.20 -18.84 1.77
CA PHE A 69 -1.65 -18.90 2.01
C PHE A 69 -2.40 -19.83 1.05
N GLY A 70 -1.71 -20.40 0.02
CA GLY A 70 -2.33 -21.25 -0.97
C GLY A 70 -3.30 -20.53 -1.89
N LYS A 71 -4.31 -21.25 -2.40
CA LYS A 71 -5.32 -20.76 -3.37
C LYS A 71 -6.46 -19.97 -2.72
N ASN A 72 -6.13 -19.09 -1.80
CA ASN A 72 -7.14 -18.30 -1.09
C ASN A 72 -7.18 -16.85 -1.64
N ASP A 73 -8.25 -16.48 -2.33
CA ASP A 73 -8.39 -15.18 -2.99
C ASP A 73 -8.22 -13.99 -2.02
N TRP A 74 -8.72 -14.10 -0.79
CA TRP A 74 -8.56 -13.06 0.22
C TRP A 74 -7.10 -12.67 0.49
N SER A 75 -6.17 -13.59 0.31
CA SER A 75 -4.74 -13.34 0.57
C SER A 75 -4.15 -12.34 -0.43
N PHE A 76 -4.62 -12.33 -1.67
CA PHE A 76 -4.15 -11.40 -2.71
C PHE A 76 -4.74 -10.01 -2.54
N TYR A 77 -5.98 -9.92 -2.05
CA TYR A 77 -6.53 -8.63 -1.59
C TYR A 77 -5.76 -8.10 -0.38
N LEU A 78 -5.41 -8.95 0.59
CA LEU A 78 -4.56 -8.58 1.72
C LEU A 78 -3.18 -8.12 1.25
N LEU A 79 -2.53 -8.84 0.33
CA LEU A 79 -1.25 -8.44 -0.26
C LEU A 79 -1.33 -7.02 -0.80
N SER A 80 -2.33 -6.75 -1.63
CA SER A 80 -2.53 -5.42 -2.20
C SER A 80 -2.67 -4.34 -1.13
N GLN A 81 -3.50 -4.60 -0.11
CA GLN A 81 -3.74 -3.62 0.95
C GLN A 81 -2.52 -3.42 1.88
N ILE A 82 -1.64 -4.39 2.03
CA ILE A 82 -0.35 -4.22 2.72
C ILE A 82 0.52 -3.20 1.99
N PHE A 83 0.56 -3.24 0.66
CA PHE A 83 1.31 -2.27 -0.15
C PHE A 83 0.71 -0.86 -0.03
N VAL A 84 -0.61 -0.73 -0.10
CA VAL A 84 -1.31 0.54 0.08
C VAL A 84 -1.08 1.10 1.50
N ALA A 85 -1.26 0.29 2.53
CA ALA A 85 -1.06 0.68 3.93
C ALA A 85 0.39 1.12 4.18
N THR A 86 1.35 0.45 3.55
CA THR A 86 2.77 0.82 3.63
C THR A 86 3.01 2.19 2.97
N ALA A 87 2.42 2.47 1.82
CA ALA A 87 2.49 3.78 1.19
C ALA A 87 1.88 4.87 2.09
N PHE A 88 0.70 4.65 2.66
CA PHE A 88 0.08 5.58 3.61
C PHE A 88 0.94 5.84 4.85
N LEU A 89 1.62 4.80 5.37
CA LEU A 89 2.54 4.94 6.49
C LEU A 89 3.70 5.90 6.16
N PHE A 90 4.28 5.81 4.95
CA PHE A 90 5.37 6.70 4.56
C PHE A 90 4.89 8.11 4.22
N VAL A 91 3.70 8.26 3.65
CA VAL A 91 3.05 9.58 3.50
C VAL A 91 2.80 10.22 4.87
N TRP A 92 2.29 9.46 5.85
CA TRP A 92 2.16 9.91 7.23
C TRP A 92 3.48 10.36 7.84
N LYS A 93 4.55 9.55 7.70
CA LYS A 93 5.89 9.90 8.22
C LYS A 93 6.42 11.17 7.57
N PHE A 94 6.32 11.27 6.25
CA PHE A 94 6.75 12.44 5.49
C PHE A 94 5.99 13.71 5.91
N SER A 95 4.68 13.64 6.00
CA SER A 95 3.83 14.75 6.41
C SER A 95 4.14 15.22 7.84
N ASN A 96 4.48 14.29 8.77
CA ASN A 96 4.88 14.64 10.14
C ASN A 96 6.25 15.38 10.20
N GLU A 97 7.08 15.27 9.18
CA GLU A 97 8.33 16.05 9.12
C GLU A 97 8.11 17.46 8.54
N ILE A 98 7.02 17.68 7.81
CA ILE A 98 6.66 18.95 7.19
C ILE A 98 5.75 19.79 8.10
N PHE A 99 4.74 19.14 8.67
CA PHE A 99 3.73 19.82 9.45
C PHE A 99 3.99 19.70 10.96
N GLU A 100 3.92 20.80 11.68
CA GLU A 100 4.02 20.83 13.14
C GLU A 100 2.83 20.15 13.83
N ASP A 101 1.62 20.31 13.27
CA ASP A 101 0.41 19.69 13.78
C ASP A 101 0.10 18.36 13.05
N LYS A 102 0.13 17.26 13.79
CA LYS A 102 -0.20 15.91 13.29
C LYS A 102 -1.58 15.79 12.66
N LEU A 103 -2.48 16.75 12.92
CA LEU A 103 -3.78 16.77 12.24
C LEU A 103 -3.62 16.92 10.73
N TYR A 104 -2.72 17.79 10.26
CA TYR A 104 -2.46 17.93 8.83
C TYR A 104 -1.84 16.68 8.22
N SER A 105 -1.02 15.96 8.98
CA SER A 105 -0.50 14.67 8.54
C SER A 105 -1.61 13.61 8.38
N LEU A 106 -2.57 13.58 9.30
CA LEU A 106 -3.74 12.71 9.18
C LEU A 106 -4.59 13.10 7.96
N LEU A 107 -4.87 14.39 7.79
CA LEU A 107 -5.62 14.90 6.64
C LEU A 107 -4.94 14.55 5.31
N SER A 108 -3.61 14.64 5.22
CA SER A 108 -2.86 14.25 4.01
C SER A 108 -3.14 12.81 3.61
N VAL A 109 -3.14 11.88 4.57
CA VAL A 109 -3.44 10.47 4.30
C VAL A 109 -4.91 10.25 3.97
N LEU A 110 -5.83 10.91 4.68
CA LEU A 110 -7.27 10.81 4.41
C LEU A 110 -7.64 11.34 3.02
N ILE A 111 -7.06 12.48 2.61
CA ILE A 111 -7.25 13.02 1.26
C ILE A 111 -6.70 12.06 0.21
N LEU A 112 -5.51 11.51 0.43
CA LEU A 112 -4.93 10.53 -0.48
C LEU A 112 -5.82 9.28 -0.60
N SER A 113 -6.32 8.76 0.53
CA SER A 113 -7.23 7.62 0.52
C SER A 113 -8.58 7.93 -0.14
N GLY A 114 -8.99 9.20 -0.22
CA GLY A 114 -10.19 9.64 -0.94
C GLY A 114 -10.06 9.60 -2.46
N ILE A 115 -8.86 9.43 -2.99
CA ILE A 115 -8.64 9.29 -4.43
C ILE A 115 -9.07 7.89 -4.86
N TYR A 116 -9.89 7.80 -5.93
CA TYR A 116 -10.44 6.55 -6.46
C TYR A 116 -9.42 5.43 -6.61
N PHE A 117 -8.20 5.75 -7.06
CA PHE A 117 -7.13 4.78 -7.23
C PHE A 117 -6.76 4.07 -5.92
N TYR A 118 -6.67 4.79 -4.79
CA TYR A 118 -6.20 4.24 -3.51
C TYR A 118 -7.25 3.41 -2.74
N ASN A 119 -8.44 3.27 -3.29
CA ASN A 119 -9.49 2.46 -2.70
C ASN A 119 -10.13 1.50 -3.70
N PHE A 120 -10.86 1.96 -4.70
CA PHE A 120 -11.61 1.09 -5.62
C PHE A 120 -10.73 0.32 -6.60
N THR A 121 -9.56 0.84 -6.98
CA THR A 121 -8.66 0.17 -7.93
C THR A 121 -7.68 -0.79 -7.22
N THR A 122 -7.29 -0.47 -6.00
CA THR A 122 -6.24 -1.21 -5.27
C THR A 122 -6.60 -2.63 -4.80
N PRO A 123 -7.85 -3.11 -4.76
CA PRO A 123 -8.09 -4.54 -4.59
C PRO A 123 -7.42 -5.40 -5.67
N GLU A 124 -7.24 -4.89 -6.88
CA GLU A 124 -6.47 -5.55 -7.92
C GLU A 124 -4.96 -5.42 -7.68
N PHE A 125 -4.32 -6.47 -7.19
CA PHE A 125 -2.87 -6.47 -7.03
C PHE A 125 -2.18 -6.54 -8.40
N ASN A 126 -1.42 -5.51 -8.71
CA ASN A 126 -0.69 -5.39 -9.97
C ASN A 126 0.63 -4.62 -9.78
N VAL A 127 1.35 -4.40 -10.89
CA VAL A 127 2.62 -3.68 -10.87
C VAL A 127 2.48 -2.26 -10.32
N ASN A 128 1.37 -1.55 -10.60
CA ASN A 128 1.16 -0.18 -10.13
C ASN A 128 0.97 -0.13 -8.61
N VAL A 129 0.18 -1.05 -8.06
CA VAL A 129 -0.01 -1.18 -6.60
C VAL A 129 1.30 -1.58 -5.93
N SER A 130 2.05 -2.51 -6.51
CA SER A 130 3.33 -2.95 -5.96
C SER A 130 4.38 -1.85 -5.89
N GLN A 131 4.29 -0.80 -6.72
CA GLN A 131 5.20 0.34 -6.72
C GLN A 131 4.86 1.43 -5.67
N LEU A 132 3.63 1.48 -5.17
CA LEU A 132 3.18 2.56 -4.28
C LEU A 132 4.10 2.81 -3.07
N PRO A 133 4.50 1.77 -2.29
CA PRO A 133 5.40 2.00 -1.16
C PRO A 133 6.78 2.50 -1.59
N PHE A 134 7.30 2.06 -2.74
CA PHE A 134 8.62 2.49 -3.22
C PHE A 134 8.61 3.97 -3.64
N TRP A 135 7.54 4.45 -4.26
CA TRP A 135 7.38 5.88 -4.55
C TRP A 135 7.31 6.70 -3.26
N ALA A 136 6.50 6.29 -2.29
CA ALA A 136 6.38 6.98 -1.02
C ALA A 136 7.72 6.98 -0.23
N LEU A 137 8.42 5.84 -0.21
CA LEU A 137 9.76 5.69 0.37
C LEU A 137 10.78 6.61 -0.29
N SER A 138 10.82 6.64 -1.63
CA SER A 138 11.77 7.45 -2.39
C SER A 138 11.60 8.95 -2.07
N VAL A 139 10.37 9.45 -2.05
CA VAL A 139 10.08 10.85 -1.69
C VAL A 139 10.48 11.12 -0.25
N TYR A 140 10.14 10.24 0.69
CA TYR A 140 10.45 10.40 2.11
C TYR A 140 11.97 10.45 2.37
N PHE A 141 12.74 9.52 1.83
CA PHE A 141 14.18 9.49 2.05
C PHE A 141 14.92 10.58 1.27
N PHE A 142 14.46 10.95 0.08
CA PHE A 142 14.99 12.10 -0.63
C PHE A 142 14.83 13.40 0.18
N TRP A 143 13.63 13.62 0.72
CA TRP A 143 13.38 14.75 1.61
C TRP A 143 14.30 14.74 2.83
N ARG A 144 14.45 13.60 3.49
CA ARG A 144 15.34 13.47 4.65
C ARG A 144 16.78 13.77 4.32
N SER A 145 17.28 13.31 3.19
CA SER A 145 18.64 13.59 2.73
C SER A 145 18.89 15.10 2.62
N ILE A 146 17.97 15.84 2.01
CA ILE A 146 18.10 17.29 1.87
C ILE A 146 17.99 18.00 3.23
N SER A 147 17.03 17.57 4.08
CA SER A 147 16.78 18.21 5.37
C SER A 147 17.91 17.99 6.38
N LEU A 148 18.59 16.85 6.34
CA LEU A 148 19.76 16.58 7.19
C LEU A 148 20.98 17.39 6.74
N ASN A 149 21.21 17.53 5.44
CA ASN A 149 22.32 18.33 4.91
C ASN A 149 22.20 19.84 5.20
N LYS A 150 21.00 20.34 5.46
CA LYS A 150 20.79 21.77 5.84
C LYS A 150 21.04 22.04 7.33
N LYS A 151 21.16 21.00 8.16
CA LYS A 151 21.39 21.14 9.62
C LYS A 151 22.87 21.00 10.00
N ASN A 152 23.73 20.60 9.07
CA ASN A 152 25.19 20.59 9.19
C ASN A 152 25.76 21.83 8.50
#